data_a466d5232e52437bfc5787251a60d56c
#
_entry.id   a466d5232e52437bfc5787251a60d56c
#
_cell.length_a   1.000
_cell.length_b   1.000
_cell.length_c   1.000
_cell.angle_alpha   90.00
_cell.angle_beta   90.00
_cell.angle_gamma   90.00
#
_symmetry.space_group_name_H-M   'P 1'
#
loop_
_entity.id
_entity.type
_entity.pdbx_description
1 polymer ?
#
loop_
_entity_poly.entity_id
_entity_poly.type
_entity_poly.pdbx_seq_one_letter_code
_entity_poly.pdbx_strand_id
1 'polypeptide(L)'
;YIPSDTNDEGILKAAASGSLPNGKTVIVNSDGTVSVVAGSTVSQALGSAAVFLSGAMAGSPAAAFDSNSDRVVIAYQGPNPYSGFAVVGTISGTSISFGTPVVFKTNSGNISMAFDSSNNKIVIAYRFGDDLKGYAIVGTVSGTTISFGTPVEFEAGNMTGSTSAFVSSNKVVISYRDAGNSSYGTSIVGTVSGTGISFGTAVVFESASTGTGATDMPSSANITGTDKVVIAYKDVGNSNRGTSIVGTVSGTSISFGTAVVFDTYVAVSYMAVAFDSNADRAVICWQDASTNYGAAIVGTVSGTAISFGTKVVFEEAQTDNISATFDSNANKVVIAYRDAGNSSYGTLIPGTVSGTTINFEAAVVFESASTSSTAIAFDNVTNKIVVAYKDVGNSNYSTGVVFQNSSVNT
;
A
#
# COMPACT_ATOMS: atom_id res chain seq x y z
N TYR A 1 7.98 -49.12 -13.26
CA TYR A 1 9.14 -49.56 -14.08
C TYR A 1 9.67 -48.33 -14.81
N ILE A 2 10.80 -47.80 -14.39
CA ILE A 2 11.52 -46.75 -15.10
C ILE A 2 12.49 -47.46 -16.04
N PRO A 3 12.36 -47.39 -17.37
CA PRO A 3 13.37 -47.92 -18.27
C PRO A 3 14.65 -47.10 -18.06
N SER A 4 15.74 -47.77 -17.73
CA SER A 4 17.08 -47.18 -17.69
C SER A 4 17.58 -46.98 -19.11
N ASP A 5 17.24 -45.82 -19.72
CA ASP A 5 17.94 -45.36 -20.90
C ASP A 5 19.03 -44.39 -20.46
N THR A 6 20.27 -44.81 -20.61
CA THR A 6 21.47 -44.14 -20.09
C THR A 6 21.84 -42.85 -20.85
N ASN A 7 21.01 -42.39 -21.80
CA ASN A 7 21.27 -41.21 -22.64
C ASN A 7 20.38 -40.01 -22.39
N ASP A 8 19.39 -40.07 -21.46
CA ASP A 8 18.50 -38.95 -21.13
C ASP A 8 18.86 -38.42 -19.73
N GLU A 9 19.95 -37.70 -19.61
CA GLU A 9 20.33 -37.05 -18.35
C GLU A 9 19.24 -36.06 -17.89
N GLY A 10 18.50 -36.44 -16.84
CA GLY A 10 17.52 -35.58 -16.18
C GLY A 10 16.11 -35.54 -16.76
N ILE A 11 15.78 -36.41 -17.73
CA ILE A 11 14.43 -36.49 -18.31
C ILE A 11 13.64 -37.65 -17.71
N LEU A 12 12.56 -37.37 -17.00
CA LEU A 12 11.57 -38.36 -16.56
C LEU A 12 10.51 -38.55 -17.66
N LYS A 13 10.44 -39.76 -18.23
CA LYS A 13 9.36 -40.13 -19.16
C LYS A 13 8.32 -40.96 -18.42
N ALA A 14 7.12 -40.42 -18.24
CA ALA A 14 6.00 -41.11 -17.59
C ALA A 14 4.68 -40.80 -18.32
N ALA A 15 3.75 -41.75 -18.23
CA ALA A 15 2.42 -41.52 -18.79
C ALA A 15 1.64 -40.49 -17.96
N ALA A 16 0.96 -39.58 -18.63
CA ALA A 16 0.06 -38.63 -17.95
C ALA A 16 -1.21 -39.34 -17.48
N SER A 17 -1.60 -39.16 -16.24
CA SER A 17 -2.91 -39.61 -15.71
C SER A 17 -4.04 -38.60 -15.95
N GLY A 18 -3.77 -37.55 -16.75
CA GLY A 18 -4.70 -36.47 -17.10
C GLY A 18 -4.03 -35.38 -17.93
N SER A 19 -4.65 -34.23 -18.07
CA SER A 19 -4.04 -33.08 -18.76
C SER A 19 -2.86 -32.56 -17.96
N LEU A 20 -1.71 -32.35 -18.63
CA LEU A 20 -0.50 -31.75 -18.06
C LEU A 20 -0.22 -30.40 -18.71
N PRO A 21 -0.81 -29.30 -18.23
CA PRO A 21 -0.53 -27.98 -18.74
C PRO A 21 0.96 -27.61 -18.54
N ASN A 22 1.54 -26.90 -19.51
CA ASN A 22 2.94 -26.48 -19.42
C ASN A 22 3.18 -25.59 -18.20
N GLY A 23 4.32 -25.81 -17.53
CA GLY A 23 4.75 -25.01 -16.36
C GLY A 23 4.06 -25.39 -15.04
N LYS A 24 3.26 -26.46 -14.99
CA LYS A 24 2.69 -26.96 -13.74
C LYS A 24 3.58 -28.01 -13.07
N THR A 25 3.66 -27.97 -11.75
CA THR A 25 4.33 -28.98 -10.94
C THR A 25 3.58 -30.31 -11.04
N VAL A 26 4.28 -31.39 -11.23
CA VAL A 26 3.70 -32.73 -11.30
C VAL A 26 4.28 -33.65 -10.23
N ILE A 27 3.49 -34.65 -9.85
CA ILE A 27 3.93 -35.75 -8.98
C ILE A 27 3.90 -37.06 -9.76
N VAL A 28 4.80 -37.97 -9.39
CA VAL A 28 4.76 -39.37 -9.85
C VAL A 28 3.81 -40.14 -8.93
N ASN A 29 2.77 -40.70 -9.49
CA ASN A 29 1.80 -41.52 -8.78
C ASN A 29 2.37 -42.91 -8.48
N SER A 30 1.77 -43.61 -7.53
CA SER A 30 2.19 -44.98 -7.16
C SER A 30 2.04 -46.00 -8.30
N ASP A 31 1.25 -45.71 -9.31
CA ASP A 31 1.06 -46.54 -10.51
C ASP A 31 2.05 -46.24 -11.64
N GLY A 32 3.03 -45.32 -11.39
CA GLY A 32 4.05 -44.92 -12.35
C GLY A 32 3.58 -43.84 -13.34
N THR A 33 2.35 -43.35 -13.25
CA THR A 33 1.87 -42.21 -14.05
C THR A 33 2.28 -40.87 -13.40
N VAL A 34 2.13 -39.77 -14.13
CA VAL A 34 2.29 -38.41 -13.58
C VAL A 34 0.97 -37.65 -13.64
N SER A 35 0.70 -36.90 -12.58
CA SER A 35 -0.43 -35.99 -12.52
C SER A 35 0.02 -34.62 -12.04
N VAL A 36 -0.76 -33.60 -12.44
CA VAL A 36 -0.55 -32.25 -11.88
C VAL A 36 -0.79 -32.29 -10.38
N VAL A 37 0.09 -31.67 -9.61
CA VAL A 37 -0.17 -31.44 -8.18
C VAL A 37 -1.44 -30.59 -8.10
N ALA A 38 -2.52 -31.16 -7.56
CA ALA A 38 -3.71 -30.38 -7.26
C ALA A 38 -3.31 -29.33 -6.23
N GLY A 39 -3.30 -28.06 -6.63
CA GLY A 39 -3.05 -26.97 -5.70
C GLY A 39 -4.11 -26.99 -4.60
N SER A 40 -3.72 -26.82 -3.35
CA SER A 40 -4.67 -26.59 -2.28
C SER A 40 -5.35 -25.24 -2.50
N THR A 41 -6.67 -25.22 -2.57
CA THR A 41 -7.41 -23.96 -2.63
C THR A 41 -7.53 -23.37 -1.24
N VAL A 42 -7.13 -22.13 -1.08
CA VAL A 42 -7.41 -21.33 0.11
C VAL A 42 -8.69 -20.54 -0.19
N SER A 43 -9.69 -20.69 0.66
CA SER A 43 -10.93 -19.94 0.52
C SER A 43 -10.78 -18.51 1.03
N GLN A 44 -11.52 -17.60 0.41
CA GLN A 44 -11.65 -16.24 0.92
C GLN A 44 -12.25 -16.26 2.33
N ALA A 45 -11.70 -15.45 3.24
CA ALA A 45 -12.18 -15.36 4.61
C ALA A 45 -11.99 -13.95 5.18
N LEU A 46 -12.94 -13.51 6.00
CA LEU A 46 -12.89 -12.27 6.76
C LEU A 46 -12.91 -12.61 8.25
N GLY A 47 -11.98 -12.01 8.99
CA GLY A 47 -11.90 -12.17 10.44
C GLY A 47 -12.82 -11.23 11.20
N SER A 48 -12.82 -11.35 12.53
CA SER A 48 -13.51 -10.41 13.40
C SER A 48 -12.72 -9.14 13.57
N ALA A 49 -13.42 -8.01 13.64
CA ALA A 49 -12.86 -6.71 13.93
C ALA A 49 -12.25 -6.66 15.35
N ALA A 50 -11.09 -6.03 15.51
CA ALA A 50 -10.39 -5.84 16.78
C ALA A 50 -10.07 -4.35 16.99
N VAL A 51 -10.49 -3.81 18.12
CA VAL A 51 -10.24 -2.40 18.48
C VAL A 51 -8.80 -2.24 18.99
N PHE A 52 -8.03 -1.30 18.41
CA PHE A 52 -6.71 -0.93 18.90
C PHE A 52 -6.68 0.42 19.65
N LEU A 53 -7.73 1.23 19.50
CA LEU A 53 -7.93 2.45 20.26
C LEU A 53 -9.42 2.64 20.55
N SER A 54 -9.80 2.65 21.82
CA SER A 54 -11.17 2.94 22.27
C SER A 54 -11.48 4.44 22.25
N GLY A 55 -11.26 5.08 21.10
CA GLY A 55 -11.46 6.50 20.82
C GLY A 55 -11.26 6.80 19.34
N ALA A 56 -11.72 7.98 18.93
CA ALA A 56 -11.62 8.41 17.53
C ALA A 56 -10.17 8.78 17.19
N MET A 57 -9.62 8.18 16.15
CA MET A 57 -8.44 8.76 15.52
C MET A 57 -8.82 10.07 14.81
N ALA A 58 -7.92 11.05 14.84
CA ALA A 58 -8.19 12.38 14.31
C ALA A 58 -7.87 12.53 12.82
N GLY A 59 -6.98 11.68 12.27
CA GLY A 59 -6.56 11.67 10.87
C GLY A 59 -6.61 10.27 10.26
N SER A 60 -6.20 10.14 9.00
CA SER A 60 -6.06 8.84 8.36
C SER A 60 -4.89 8.05 8.96
N PRO A 61 -5.06 6.75 9.21
CA PRO A 61 -3.96 5.89 9.64
C PRO A 61 -3.01 5.60 8.46
N ALA A 62 -1.83 5.08 8.80
CA ALA A 62 -0.92 4.42 7.87
C ALA A 62 -0.63 3.01 8.38
N ALA A 63 -0.46 2.05 7.48
CA ALA A 63 -0.17 0.67 7.84
C ALA A 63 1.02 0.14 7.02
N ALA A 64 1.86 -0.66 7.67
CA ALA A 64 2.93 -1.40 7.01
C ALA A 64 3.10 -2.76 7.68
N PHE A 65 3.55 -3.74 6.89
CA PHE A 65 3.88 -5.06 7.42
C PHE A 65 5.41 -5.19 7.57
N ASP A 66 5.84 -5.50 8.78
CA ASP A 66 7.22 -5.86 9.11
C ASP A 66 7.39 -7.37 8.92
N SER A 67 7.90 -7.75 7.74
CA SER A 67 8.09 -9.15 7.36
C SER A 67 9.18 -9.87 8.16
N ASN A 68 10.09 -9.13 8.80
CA ASN A 68 11.15 -9.73 9.61
C ASN A 68 10.67 -10.10 11.02
N SER A 69 9.75 -9.32 11.56
CA SER A 69 9.16 -9.57 12.89
C SER A 69 7.83 -10.31 12.80
N ASP A 70 7.27 -10.49 11.61
CA ASP A 70 5.93 -11.02 11.37
C ASP A 70 4.87 -10.23 12.12
N ARG A 71 4.85 -8.90 11.88
CA ARG A 71 3.98 -7.95 12.56
C ARG A 71 3.42 -6.89 11.62
N VAL A 72 2.18 -6.51 11.83
CA VAL A 72 1.66 -5.28 11.24
C VAL A 72 1.88 -4.11 12.19
N VAL A 73 2.29 -2.98 11.63
CA VAL A 73 2.39 -1.72 12.39
C VAL A 73 1.34 -0.76 11.82
N ILE A 74 0.56 -0.14 12.70
CA ILE A 74 -0.40 0.89 12.36
C ILE A 74 0.02 2.17 13.07
N ALA A 75 0.29 3.24 12.29
CA ALA A 75 0.55 4.57 12.83
C ALA A 75 -0.69 5.45 12.62
N TYR A 76 -1.06 6.23 13.63
CA TYR A 76 -2.28 7.05 13.61
C TYR A 76 -2.16 8.28 14.51
N GLN A 77 -2.98 9.28 14.23
CA GLN A 77 -3.18 10.43 15.09
C GLN A 77 -4.30 10.12 16.10
N GLY A 78 -3.99 10.13 17.38
CA GLY A 78 -4.99 9.93 18.44
C GLY A 78 -5.89 11.15 18.65
N PRO A 79 -6.85 11.04 19.57
CA PRO A 79 -7.70 12.18 19.94
C PRO A 79 -6.86 13.28 20.60
N ASN A 80 -7.47 14.45 20.85
CA ASN A 80 -6.81 15.57 21.52
C ASN A 80 -5.98 15.08 22.75
N PRO A 81 -4.68 15.39 22.85
CA PRO A 81 -3.92 16.46 22.17
C PRO A 81 -3.29 16.08 20.80
N TYR A 82 -3.92 15.24 20.02
CA TYR A 82 -3.52 14.88 18.65
C TYR A 82 -2.12 14.24 18.56
N SER A 83 -1.76 13.43 19.55
CA SER A 83 -0.49 12.72 19.55
C SER A 83 -0.46 11.65 18.46
N GLY A 84 0.71 11.49 17.82
CA GLY A 84 0.99 10.37 16.93
C GLY A 84 1.36 9.13 17.71
N PHE A 85 0.66 8.06 17.44
CA PHE A 85 0.85 6.74 18.02
C PHE A 85 1.23 5.73 16.95
N ALA A 86 1.94 4.70 17.37
CA ALA A 86 2.04 3.46 16.61
C ALA A 86 1.66 2.27 17.50
N VAL A 87 0.98 1.30 16.92
CA VAL A 87 0.60 0.05 17.57
C VAL A 87 1.04 -1.13 16.72
N VAL A 88 1.48 -2.20 17.38
CA VAL A 88 1.95 -3.42 16.74
C VAL A 88 0.86 -4.48 16.84
N GLY A 89 0.46 -5.03 15.70
CA GLY A 89 -0.52 -6.11 15.58
C GLY A 89 0.14 -7.46 15.30
N THR A 90 -0.42 -8.52 15.89
CA THR A 90 -0.06 -9.90 15.64
C THR A 90 -1.24 -10.61 14.99
N ILE A 91 -1.01 -11.23 13.84
CA ILE A 91 -2.01 -11.99 13.10
C ILE A 91 -1.93 -13.47 13.50
N SER A 92 -3.09 -14.09 13.70
CA SER A 92 -3.22 -15.52 13.93
C SER A 92 -4.47 -16.05 13.22
N GLY A 93 -4.26 -16.79 12.13
CA GLY A 93 -5.35 -17.14 11.22
C GLY A 93 -5.96 -15.88 10.59
N THR A 94 -7.24 -15.63 10.82
CA THR A 94 -7.94 -14.39 10.42
C THR A 94 -8.22 -13.45 11.60
N SER A 95 -7.63 -13.71 12.76
CA SER A 95 -7.74 -12.82 13.92
C SER A 95 -6.50 -11.92 14.03
N ILE A 96 -6.69 -10.74 14.60
CA ILE A 96 -5.60 -9.82 14.94
C ILE A 96 -5.71 -9.41 16.40
N SER A 97 -4.57 -9.32 17.08
CA SER A 97 -4.45 -8.75 18.42
C SER A 97 -3.41 -7.64 18.43
N PHE A 98 -3.61 -6.64 19.26
CA PHE A 98 -2.75 -5.46 19.30
C PHE A 98 -2.01 -5.36 20.65
N GLY A 99 -0.76 -4.91 20.58
CA GLY A 99 0.02 -4.51 21.73
C GLY A 99 -0.41 -3.14 22.27
N THR A 100 0.34 -2.61 23.21
CA THR A 100 0.07 -1.27 23.76
C THR A 100 0.54 -0.20 22.76
N PRO A 101 -0.29 0.78 22.40
CA PRO A 101 0.12 1.89 21.55
C PRO A 101 1.26 2.70 22.18
N VAL A 102 2.23 3.09 21.37
CA VAL A 102 3.40 3.89 21.79
C VAL A 102 3.33 5.25 21.11
N VAL A 103 3.48 6.32 21.88
CA VAL A 103 3.56 7.70 21.35
C VAL A 103 4.91 7.90 20.67
N PHE A 104 4.93 8.33 19.40
CA PHE A 104 6.16 8.75 18.74
C PHE A 104 6.34 10.27 18.72
N LYS A 105 5.25 11.04 18.77
CA LYS A 105 5.28 12.50 18.83
C LYS A 105 3.95 13.06 19.32
N THR A 106 3.96 14.04 20.21
CA THR A 106 2.79 14.84 20.55
C THR A 106 2.42 15.77 19.38
N ASN A 107 1.14 16.12 19.24
CA ASN A 107 0.63 17.06 18.24
C ASN A 107 1.18 16.80 16.82
N SER A 108 0.93 15.62 16.26
CA SER A 108 1.38 15.22 14.93
C SER A 108 0.22 14.78 14.04
N GLY A 109 0.34 15.00 12.74
CA GLY A 109 -0.66 14.59 11.74
C GLY A 109 -0.04 14.35 10.37
N ASN A 110 -0.86 14.14 9.34
CA ASN A 110 -0.41 13.84 7.98
C ASN A 110 0.63 12.71 7.97
N ILE A 111 0.25 11.57 8.55
CA ILE A 111 1.13 10.44 8.80
C ILE A 111 1.23 9.56 7.55
N SER A 112 2.45 9.21 7.16
CA SER A 112 2.72 8.14 6.20
C SER A 112 3.81 7.21 6.74
N MET A 113 3.84 5.98 6.25
CA MET A 113 4.75 4.97 6.78
C MET A 113 5.25 4.02 5.69
N ALA A 114 6.49 3.56 5.85
CA ALA A 114 7.07 2.52 5.01
C ALA A 114 7.97 1.59 5.83
N PHE A 115 8.10 0.34 5.40
CA PHE A 115 8.95 -0.68 6.03
C PHE A 115 10.21 -0.93 5.22
N ASP A 116 11.36 -0.85 5.89
CA ASP A 116 12.68 -1.24 5.38
C ASP A 116 12.97 -2.70 5.75
N SER A 117 12.75 -3.61 4.81
CA SER A 117 13.00 -5.03 5.00
C SER A 117 14.50 -5.38 5.13
N SER A 118 15.39 -4.50 4.64
CA SER A 118 16.83 -4.72 4.67
C SER A 118 17.43 -4.48 6.05
N ASN A 119 16.90 -3.50 6.78
CA ASN A 119 17.39 -3.11 8.10
C ASN A 119 16.39 -3.42 9.23
N ASN A 120 15.24 -3.99 8.90
CA ASN A 120 14.15 -4.26 9.85
C ASN A 120 13.73 -2.99 10.59
N LYS A 121 13.33 -1.96 9.85
CA LYS A 121 12.93 -0.66 10.39
C LYS A 121 11.64 -0.16 9.77
N ILE A 122 10.84 0.49 10.60
CA ILE A 122 9.71 1.30 10.16
C ILE A 122 10.16 2.76 10.07
N VAL A 123 9.84 3.44 8.98
CA VAL A 123 9.96 4.90 8.90
C VAL A 123 8.56 5.49 8.93
N ILE A 124 8.32 6.41 9.85
CA ILE A 124 7.09 7.19 9.94
C ILE A 124 7.43 8.63 9.60
N ALA A 125 6.85 9.16 8.52
CA ALA A 125 6.88 10.57 8.18
C ALA A 125 5.61 11.25 8.68
N TYR A 126 5.73 12.45 9.24
CA TYR A 126 4.61 13.18 9.83
C TYR A 126 4.84 14.69 9.83
N ARG A 127 3.75 15.44 9.88
CA ARG A 127 3.79 16.88 10.17
C ARG A 127 3.70 17.10 11.68
N PHE A 128 4.60 17.89 12.23
CA PHE A 128 4.47 18.36 13.60
C PHE A 128 3.55 19.59 13.67
N GLY A 129 2.54 19.55 14.54
CA GLY A 129 1.48 20.54 14.54
C GLY A 129 1.88 21.92 15.06
N ASP A 130 2.93 22.00 15.90
CA ASP A 130 3.33 23.26 16.52
C ASP A 130 4.13 24.17 15.56
N ASP A 131 4.91 23.59 14.65
CA ASP A 131 5.72 24.32 13.69
C ASP A 131 5.34 24.08 12.22
N LEU A 132 4.41 23.13 11.98
CA LEU A 132 3.89 22.70 10.67
C LEU A 132 4.95 22.03 9.76
N LYS A 133 6.13 21.77 10.27
CA LYS A 133 7.26 21.18 9.55
C LYS A 133 7.10 19.67 9.35
N GLY A 134 7.85 19.14 8.37
CA GLY A 134 7.93 17.69 8.09
C GLY A 134 9.07 17.03 8.86
N TYR A 135 8.73 15.96 9.58
CA TYR A 135 9.68 15.12 10.32
C TYR A 135 9.52 13.65 9.94
N ALA A 136 10.62 12.91 10.07
CA ALA A 136 10.55 11.46 10.05
C ALA A 136 11.24 10.86 11.28
N ILE A 137 10.75 9.69 11.70
CA ILE A 137 11.27 8.93 12.84
C ILE A 137 11.41 7.47 12.47
N VAL A 138 12.47 6.82 12.94
CA VAL A 138 12.74 5.41 12.70
C VAL A 138 12.27 4.58 13.89
N GLY A 139 11.43 3.60 13.63
CA GLY A 139 10.91 2.63 14.59
C GLY A 139 11.57 1.27 14.47
N THR A 140 11.72 0.59 15.60
CA THR A 140 12.16 -0.81 15.67
C THR A 140 11.13 -1.63 16.43
N VAL A 141 10.55 -2.63 15.74
CA VAL A 141 9.58 -3.56 16.34
C VAL A 141 10.31 -4.62 17.17
N SER A 142 9.77 -4.92 18.35
CA SER A 142 10.23 -6.00 19.22
C SER A 142 9.03 -6.65 19.92
N GLY A 143 8.72 -7.89 19.55
CA GLY A 143 7.53 -8.57 20.05
C GLY A 143 6.24 -7.85 19.62
N THR A 144 5.51 -7.30 20.59
CA THR A 144 4.24 -6.57 20.38
C THR A 144 4.38 -5.08 20.66
N THR A 145 5.60 -4.54 20.70
CA THR A 145 5.85 -3.13 20.92
C THR A 145 6.80 -2.55 19.88
N ILE A 146 6.88 -1.24 19.81
CA ILE A 146 7.80 -0.49 18.93
C ILE A 146 8.55 0.56 19.74
N SER A 147 9.83 0.72 19.46
CA SER A 147 10.66 1.79 20.04
C SER A 147 11.14 2.72 18.93
N PHE A 148 11.38 3.98 19.27
CA PHE A 148 11.70 5.02 18.30
C PHE A 148 13.07 5.64 18.55
N GLY A 149 13.75 6.02 17.45
CA GLY A 149 14.93 6.86 17.49
C GLY A 149 14.60 8.34 17.67
N THR A 150 15.51 9.21 17.29
CA THR A 150 15.31 10.67 17.34
C THR A 150 14.64 11.14 16.03
N PRO A 151 13.58 11.96 16.10
CA PRO A 151 12.99 12.58 14.92
C PRO A 151 13.98 13.48 14.19
N VAL A 152 13.94 13.45 12.87
CA VAL A 152 14.77 14.30 12.00
C VAL A 152 13.88 15.11 11.09
N GLU A 153 14.09 16.43 11.02
CA GLU A 153 13.41 17.34 10.12
C GLU A 153 13.83 17.04 8.66
N PHE A 154 12.87 16.94 7.76
CA PHE A 154 13.12 16.83 6.31
C PHE A 154 12.52 18.00 5.51
N GLU A 155 11.55 18.72 6.09
CA GLU A 155 10.94 19.91 5.49
C GLU A 155 10.83 21.01 6.54
N ALA A 156 11.47 22.14 6.26
CA ALA A 156 11.55 23.29 7.16
C ALA A 156 10.35 24.24 7.03
N GLY A 157 9.58 24.09 5.96
CA GLY A 157 8.36 24.84 5.70
C GLY A 157 7.11 24.09 6.13
N ASN A 158 5.95 24.67 5.83
CA ASN A 158 4.67 24.01 6.09
C ASN A 158 4.49 22.81 5.12
N MET A 159 4.43 21.61 5.69
CA MET A 159 4.21 20.37 4.95
C MET A 159 2.76 19.89 5.13
N THR A 160 2.13 19.45 4.06
CA THR A 160 0.82 18.81 4.13
C THR A 160 0.78 17.58 3.23
N GLY A 161 0.09 16.54 3.66
CA GLY A 161 -0.06 15.30 2.92
C GLY A 161 1.27 14.68 2.51
N SER A 162 1.62 13.54 3.05
CA SER A 162 2.81 12.81 2.68
C SER A 162 2.50 11.36 2.34
N THR A 163 3.34 10.77 1.51
CA THR A 163 3.40 9.34 1.22
C THR A 163 4.85 8.87 1.32
N SER A 164 5.05 7.64 1.74
CA SER A 164 6.39 7.07 1.94
C SER A 164 6.50 5.71 1.25
N ALA A 165 7.58 5.50 0.50
CA ALA A 165 7.87 4.23 -0.17
C ALA A 165 9.35 3.87 -0.02
N PHE A 166 9.65 2.65 0.43
CA PHE A 166 11.01 2.11 0.37
C PHE A 166 11.32 1.62 -1.04
N VAL A 167 12.42 2.08 -1.62
CA VAL A 167 12.79 1.76 -3.03
C VAL A 167 13.94 0.76 -3.12
N SER A 168 14.93 0.84 -2.25
CA SER A 168 16.07 -0.08 -2.20
C SER A 168 16.67 -0.07 -0.81
N SER A 169 17.70 -0.89 -0.58
CA SER A 169 18.39 -1.04 0.71
C SER A 169 18.52 0.30 1.43
N ASN A 170 17.88 0.45 2.58
CA ASN A 170 17.90 1.62 3.46
C ASN A 170 17.46 2.97 2.84
N LYS A 171 16.85 3.00 1.65
CA LYS A 171 16.39 4.24 1.01
C LYS A 171 14.87 4.34 1.04
N VAL A 172 14.37 5.41 1.62
CA VAL A 172 12.95 5.78 1.61
C VAL A 172 12.76 7.06 0.80
N VAL A 173 11.77 7.07 -0.07
CA VAL A 173 11.28 8.29 -0.72
C VAL A 173 10.08 8.78 0.07
N ILE A 174 10.13 10.02 0.54
CA ILE A 174 9.00 10.73 1.11
C ILE A 174 8.57 11.78 0.10
N SER A 175 7.35 11.66 -0.41
CA SER A 175 6.75 12.62 -1.33
C SER A 175 5.64 13.37 -0.62
N TYR A 176 5.60 14.68 -0.76
CA TYR A 176 4.70 15.53 0.02
C TYR A 176 4.32 16.79 -0.77
N ARG A 177 3.27 17.45 -0.29
CA ARG A 177 2.90 18.77 -0.72
C ARG A 177 3.61 19.79 0.16
N ASP A 178 4.49 20.58 -0.44
CA ASP A 178 5.21 21.67 0.21
C ASP A 178 4.36 22.94 0.20
N ALA A 179 3.54 23.09 1.25
CA ALA A 179 2.68 24.27 1.39
C ALA A 179 3.47 25.55 1.71
N GLY A 180 4.72 25.42 2.16
CA GLY A 180 5.66 26.52 2.33
C GLY A 180 6.21 27.03 0.99
N ASN A 181 6.20 26.21 -0.06
CA ASN A 181 6.65 26.50 -1.41
C ASN A 181 5.50 26.41 -2.42
N SER A 182 4.53 27.29 -2.35
CA SER A 182 3.40 27.36 -3.29
C SER A 182 2.59 26.07 -3.45
N SER A 183 2.69 25.17 -2.48
CA SER A 183 2.06 23.85 -2.48
C SER A 183 2.58 22.90 -3.59
N TYR A 184 3.82 23.07 -3.99
CA TYR A 184 4.47 22.22 -4.98
C TYR A 184 4.58 20.77 -4.51
N GLY A 185 4.54 19.84 -5.46
CA GLY A 185 4.85 18.45 -5.23
C GLY A 185 6.35 18.26 -5.08
N THR A 186 6.78 17.81 -3.92
CA THR A 186 8.20 17.69 -3.58
C THR A 186 8.50 16.29 -3.06
N SER A 187 9.67 15.76 -3.37
CA SER A 187 10.15 14.49 -2.82
C SER A 187 11.56 14.63 -2.26
N ILE A 188 11.85 13.84 -1.24
CA ILE A 188 13.17 13.76 -0.61
C ILE A 188 13.56 12.31 -0.36
N VAL A 189 14.85 12.01 -0.48
CA VAL A 189 15.39 10.67 -0.20
C VAL A 189 15.96 10.63 1.21
N GLY A 190 15.42 9.75 2.04
CA GLY A 190 15.95 9.42 3.35
C GLY A 190 16.85 8.18 3.29
N THR A 191 17.93 8.17 4.08
CA THR A 191 18.82 7.04 4.29
C THR A 191 18.73 6.60 5.74
N VAL A 192 18.23 5.39 5.97
CA VAL A 192 18.12 4.78 7.31
C VAL A 192 19.45 4.18 7.73
N SER A 193 19.88 4.47 8.97
CA SER A 193 21.08 3.88 9.59
C SER A 193 20.83 3.65 11.08
N GLY A 194 20.75 2.39 11.49
CA GLY A 194 20.38 2.02 12.84
C GLY A 194 18.98 2.55 13.21
N THR A 195 18.88 3.41 14.20
CA THR A 195 17.63 4.08 14.62
C THR A 195 17.52 5.52 14.13
N GLY A 196 18.44 5.95 13.26
CA GLY A 196 18.49 7.28 12.68
C GLY A 196 18.12 7.30 11.20
N ILE A 197 17.82 8.49 10.70
CA ILE A 197 17.61 8.77 9.29
C ILE A 197 18.32 10.07 8.93
N SER A 198 18.88 10.14 7.73
CA SER A 198 19.44 11.37 7.16
C SER A 198 18.85 11.62 5.79
N PHE A 199 18.76 12.88 5.38
CA PHE A 199 18.10 13.27 4.16
C PHE A 199 19.07 13.88 3.14
N GLY A 200 18.78 13.63 1.85
CA GLY A 200 19.42 14.33 0.74
C GLY A 200 18.79 15.69 0.49
N THR A 201 18.91 16.17 -0.74
CA THR A 201 18.27 17.42 -1.16
C THR A 201 16.85 17.13 -1.68
N ALA A 202 15.88 17.90 -1.24
CA ALA A 202 14.52 17.86 -1.74
C ALA A 202 14.45 18.28 -3.22
N VAL A 203 13.62 17.61 -4.02
CA VAL A 203 13.45 17.85 -5.45
C VAL A 203 11.96 18.03 -5.75
N VAL A 204 11.63 19.14 -6.40
CA VAL A 204 10.26 19.41 -6.88
C VAL A 204 9.97 18.51 -8.08
N PHE A 205 8.89 17.71 -8.03
CA PHE A 205 8.41 16.92 -9.16
C PHE A 205 7.23 17.59 -9.88
N GLU A 206 6.54 18.51 -9.20
CA GLU A 206 5.45 19.28 -9.78
C GLU A 206 5.52 20.73 -9.29
N SER A 207 5.66 21.66 -10.26
CA SER A 207 5.78 23.10 -10.00
C SER A 207 4.43 23.84 -10.00
N ALA A 208 3.34 23.10 -9.89
CA ALA A 208 2.03 23.59 -9.57
C ALA A 208 1.57 22.99 -8.23
N SER A 209 0.45 23.43 -7.68
CA SER A 209 -0.09 22.83 -6.47
C SER A 209 -0.55 21.38 -6.71
N THR A 210 -0.15 20.47 -5.83
CA THR A 210 -0.55 19.05 -5.87
C THR A 210 -1.78 18.76 -4.99
N GLY A 211 -2.78 19.64 -5.03
CA GLY A 211 -4.02 19.48 -4.28
C GLY A 211 -4.24 20.61 -3.26
N THR A 212 -5.43 20.66 -2.69
CA THR A 212 -5.85 21.73 -1.77
C THR A 212 -6.38 21.22 -0.43
N GLY A 213 -6.57 19.91 -0.28
CA GLY A 213 -7.22 19.32 0.91
C GLY A 213 -6.62 17.98 1.33
N ALA A 214 -7.15 17.44 2.40
CA ALA A 214 -6.75 16.14 2.95
C ALA A 214 -7.10 14.95 2.01
N THR A 215 -8.00 15.15 1.08
CA THR A 215 -8.42 14.14 0.08
C THR A 215 -7.55 14.12 -1.17
N ASP A 216 -6.64 15.08 -1.30
CA ASP A 216 -5.84 15.34 -2.50
C ASP A 216 -4.35 14.99 -2.29
N MET A 217 -4.05 14.21 -1.27
CA MET A 217 -2.67 13.85 -0.94
C MET A 217 -2.04 13.00 -2.05
N PRO A 218 -0.72 13.16 -2.32
CA PRO A 218 -0.03 12.25 -3.21
C PRO A 218 -0.04 10.83 -2.63
N SER A 219 -0.01 9.84 -3.51
CA SER A 219 0.18 8.45 -3.15
C SER A 219 1.33 7.85 -3.94
N SER A 220 2.09 6.95 -3.34
CA SER A 220 3.24 6.34 -4.01
C SER A 220 3.40 4.87 -3.69
N ALA A 221 3.98 4.15 -4.65
CA ALA A 221 4.44 2.79 -4.45
C ALA A 221 5.83 2.61 -5.07
N ASN A 222 6.68 1.80 -4.43
CA ASN A 222 7.95 1.40 -5.01
C ASN A 222 7.72 0.42 -6.16
N ILE A 223 8.57 0.46 -7.16
CA ILE A 223 8.66 -0.56 -8.20
C ILE A 223 9.61 -1.65 -7.68
N THR A 224 9.05 -2.77 -7.28
CA THR A 224 9.78 -3.86 -6.62
C THR A 224 11.02 -4.28 -7.40
N GLY A 225 12.15 -4.43 -6.71
CA GLY A 225 13.42 -4.82 -7.31
C GLY A 225 14.15 -3.71 -8.07
N THR A 226 13.70 -2.47 -7.96
CA THR A 226 14.34 -1.31 -8.60
C THR A 226 14.53 -0.16 -7.62
N ASP A 227 15.32 0.85 -8.03
CA ASP A 227 15.45 2.13 -7.32
C ASP A 227 14.40 3.16 -7.73
N LYS A 228 13.19 2.72 -8.09
CA LYS A 228 12.16 3.60 -8.64
C LYS A 228 10.90 3.64 -7.79
N VAL A 229 10.20 4.75 -7.90
CA VAL A 229 8.90 4.99 -7.28
C VAL A 229 7.92 5.55 -8.31
N VAL A 230 6.68 5.08 -8.27
CA VAL A 230 5.56 5.73 -8.97
C VAL A 230 4.86 6.63 -7.98
N ILE A 231 4.63 7.88 -8.35
CA ILE A 231 3.90 8.88 -7.56
C ILE A 231 2.67 9.28 -8.38
N ALA A 232 1.49 9.16 -7.80
CA ALA A 232 0.25 9.70 -8.33
C ALA A 232 -0.17 10.92 -7.52
N TYR A 233 -0.63 11.97 -8.20
CA TYR A 233 -1.02 13.23 -7.56
C TYR A 233 -2.10 13.95 -8.37
N LYS A 234 -2.78 14.87 -7.70
CA LYS A 234 -3.74 15.79 -8.31
C LYS A 234 -2.98 17.03 -8.80
N ASP A 235 -2.97 17.25 -10.09
CA ASP A 235 -2.31 18.42 -10.70
C ASP A 235 -3.30 19.58 -10.80
N VAL A 236 -3.23 20.50 -9.83
CA VAL A 236 -4.10 21.69 -9.79
C VAL A 236 -3.80 22.63 -10.95
N GLY A 237 -2.53 22.71 -11.38
CA GLY A 237 -2.11 23.51 -12.52
C GLY A 237 -2.69 23.02 -13.85
N ASN A 238 -3.09 21.75 -13.90
CA ASN A 238 -3.68 21.09 -15.06
C ASN A 238 -5.15 20.70 -14.81
N SER A 239 -5.94 21.63 -14.34
CA SER A 239 -7.39 21.45 -14.11
C SER A 239 -7.75 20.34 -13.10
N ASN A 240 -6.91 20.13 -12.10
CA ASN A 240 -7.05 19.11 -11.05
C ASN A 240 -6.99 17.65 -11.58
N ARG A 241 -6.39 17.42 -12.74
CA ARG A 241 -6.30 16.09 -13.34
C ARG A 241 -5.41 15.14 -12.53
N GLY A 242 -5.76 13.87 -12.59
CA GLY A 242 -4.93 12.81 -12.07
C GLY A 242 -3.67 12.63 -12.92
N THR A 243 -2.52 12.87 -12.32
CA THR A 243 -1.21 12.83 -12.98
C THR A 243 -0.28 11.89 -12.23
N SER A 244 0.60 11.20 -12.93
CA SER A 244 1.60 10.32 -12.33
C SER A 244 2.98 10.59 -12.92
N ILE A 245 4.01 10.36 -12.10
CA ILE A 245 5.41 10.53 -12.47
C ILE A 245 6.26 9.40 -11.88
N VAL A 246 7.32 9.02 -12.60
CA VAL A 246 8.28 8.02 -12.12
C VAL A 246 9.52 8.72 -11.60
N GLY A 247 9.84 8.46 -10.34
CA GLY A 247 11.10 8.89 -9.71
C GLY A 247 12.14 7.77 -9.74
N THR A 248 13.40 8.11 -9.95
CA THR A 248 14.55 7.21 -9.86
C THR A 248 15.53 7.72 -8.83
N VAL A 249 15.83 6.90 -7.83
CA VAL A 249 16.77 7.21 -6.74
C VAL A 249 18.18 6.82 -7.14
N SER A 250 19.13 7.70 -6.87
CA SER A 250 20.56 7.45 -7.00
C SER A 250 21.31 8.06 -5.82
N GLY A 251 21.84 7.21 -4.95
CA GLY A 251 22.46 7.63 -3.70
C GLY A 251 21.46 8.32 -2.77
N THR A 252 21.59 9.61 -2.54
CA THR A 252 20.69 10.44 -1.72
C THR A 252 19.84 11.42 -2.55
N SER A 253 19.83 11.24 -3.86
CA SER A 253 19.12 12.11 -4.80
C SER A 253 18.00 11.35 -5.49
N ILE A 254 16.98 12.06 -5.95
CA ILE A 254 15.92 11.54 -6.81
C ILE A 254 15.83 12.40 -8.07
N SER A 255 15.61 11.76 -9.21
CA SER A 255 15.32 12.42 -10.48
C SER A 255 14.01 11.91 -11.05
N PHE A 256 13.32 12.73 -11.82
CA PHE A 256 11.98 12.42 -12.32
C PHE A 256 11.96 12.31 -13.84
N GLY A 257 11.13 11.41 -14.35
CA GLY A 257 10.76 11.33 -15.75
C GLY A 257 9.73 12.39 -16.15
N THR A 258 9.05 12.18 -17.27
CA THR A 258 7.95 13.05 -17.70
C THR A 258 6.66 12.67 -16.99
N ALA A 259 5.96 13.65 -16.43
CA ALA A 259 4.64 13.46 -15.85
C ALA A 259 3.61 13.09 -16.91
N VAL A 260 2.70 12.16 -16.61
CA VAL A 260 1.69 11.65 -17.53
C VAL A 260 0.31 11.71 -16.85
N VAL A 261 -0.65 12.34 -17.51
CA VAL A 261 -2.04 12.39 -17.05
C VAL A 261 -2.67 11.02 -17.24
N PHE A 262 -3.23 10.43 -16.18
CA PHE A 262 -3.94 9.16 -16.23
C PHE A 262 -5.47 9.32 -16.28
N ASP A 263 -5.99 10.46 -15.82
CA ASP A 263 -7.40 10.83 -16.01
C ASP A 263 -7.51 12.21 -16.65
N THR A 264 -7.98 12.23 -17.90
CA THR A 264 -8.03 13.44 -18.72
C THR A 264 -9.32 14.25 -18.55
N TYR A 265 -10.33 13.68 -17.89
CA TYR A 265 -11.67 14.26 -17.93
C TYR A 265 -12.01 15.10 -16.70
N VAL A 266 -11.47 14.76 -15.52
CA VAL A 266 -11.96 15.37 -14.27
C VAL A 266 -10.94 15.40 -13.15
N ALA A 267 -11.26 16.15 -12.11
CA ALA A 267 -10.56 16.16 -10.84
C ALA A 267 -10.57 14.76 -10.18
N VAL A 268 -9.49 14.45 -9.50
CA VAL A 268 -9.30 13.20 -8.75
C VAL A 268 -9.23 13.50 -7.25
N SER A 269 -9.66 12.56 -6.43
CA SER A 269 -9.53 12.60 -4.97
C SER A 269 -9.29 11.20 -4.40
N TYR A 270 -8.83 11.09 -3.15
CA TYR A 270 -8.61 9.81 -2.45
C TYR A 270 -7.76 8.82 -3.24
N MET A 271 -6.61 9.25 -3.73
CA MET A 271 -5.74 8.40 -4.56
C MET A 271 -4.98 7.38 -3.73
N ALA A 272 -4.85 6.17 -4.29
CA ALA A 272 -3.98 5.11 -3.79
C ALA A 272 -3.18 4.49 -4.94
N VAL A 273 -1.94 4.08 -4.67
CA VAL A 273 -1.09 3.37 -5.63
C VAL A 273 -0.65 2.06 -5.02
N ALA A 274 -0.81 0.96 -5.75
CA ALA A 274 -0.23 -0.33 -5.45
C ALA A 274 0.65 -0.78 -6.63
N PHE A 275 1.69 -1.57 -6.35
CA PHE A 275 2.53 -2.15 -7.38
C PHE A 275 2.36 -3.67 -7.40
N ASP A 276 1.82 -4.19 -8.50
CA ASP A 276 1.72 -5.61 -8.80
C ASP A 276 3.10 -6.10 -9.30
N SER A 277 3.85 -6.74 -8.40
CA SER A 277 5.18 -7.24 -8.71
C SER A 277 5.18 -8.50 -9.59
N ASN A 278 4.05 -9.19 -9.72
CA ASN A 278 3.92 -10.36 -10.57
C ASN A 278 3.66 -9.98 -12.03
N ALA A 279 2.83 -8.96 -12.24
CA ALA A 279 2.56 -8.42 -13.57
C ALA A 279 3.55 -7.33 -14.00
N ASP A 280 4.38 -6.80 -13.08
CA ASP A 280 5.24 -5.63 -13.26
C ASP A 280 4.42 -4.39 -13.68
N ARG A 281 3.39 -4.07 -12.87
CA ARG A 281 2.44 -3.00 -13.16
C ARG A 281 2.14 -2.15 -11.93
N ALA A 282 2.03 -0.83 -12.16
CA ALA A 282 1.44 0.06 -11.17
C ALA A 282 -0.08 0.07 -11.34
N VAL A 283 -0.82 0.03 -10.25
CA VAL A 283 -2.27 0.23 -10.24
C VAL A 283 -2.57 1.48 -9.44
N ILE A 284 -3.17 2.46 -10.10
CA ILE A 284 -3.61 3.72 -9.47
C ILE A 284 -5.13 3.64 -9.31
N CYS A 285 -5.60 3.90 -8.10
CA CYS A 285 -7.01 3.91 -7.73
C CYS A 285 -7.38 5.31 -7.24
N TRP A 286 -8.58 5.80 -7.57
CA TRP A 286 -9.03 7.13 -7.16
C TRP A 286 -10.56 7.25 -7.15
N GLN A 287 -11.07 8.30 -6.52
CA GLN A 287 -12.43 8.77 -6.73
C GLN A 287 -12.46 9.71 -7.94
N ASP A 288 -13.27 9.38 -8.94
CA ASP A 288 -13.56 10.23 -10.09
C ASP A 288 -14.55 11.33 -9.64
N ALA A 289 -14.10 12.57 -9.55
CA ALA A 289 -14.91 13.65 -9.01
C ALA A 289 -16.11 14.05 -9.88
N SER A 290 -16.22 13.57 -11.13
CA SER A 290 -17.41 13.82 -11.96
C SER A 290 -18.59 12.92 -11.61
N THR A 291 -18.31 11.70 -11.23
CA THR A 291 -19.32 10.69 -10.90
C THR A 291 -19.33 10.36 -9.41
N ASN A 292 -18.26 10.69 -8.70
CA ASN A 292 -17.87 10.19 -7.37
C ASN A 292 -17.62 8.67 -7.33
N TYR A 293 -17.51 8.00 -8.47
CA TYR A 293 -17.28 6.56 -8.56
C TYR A 293 -15.84 6.21 -8.22
N GLY A 294 -15.66 4.98 -7.76
CA GLY A 294 -14.33 4.40 -7.60
C GLY A 294 -13.78 3.92 -8.94
N ALA A 295 -12.61 4.41 -9.33
CA ALA A 295 -11.94 4.06 -10.57
C ALA A 295 -10.51 3.58 -10.35
N ALA A 296 -10.01 2.75 -11.27
CA ALA A 296 -8.64 2.28 -11.30
C ALA A 296 -8.09 2.24 -12.71
N ILE A 297 -6.76 2.34 -12.83
CA ILE A 297 -6.04 2.22 -14.10
C ILE A 297 -4.72 1.50 -13.90
N VAL A 298 -4.32 0.72 -14.91
CA VAL A 298 -3.06 -0.02 -14.90
C VAL A 298 -2.00 0.74 -15.67
N GLY A 299 -0.88 0.99 -15.02
CA GLY A 299 0.30 1.66 -15.57
C GLY A 299 1.43 0.70 -15.86
N THR A 300 2.06 0.84 -17.02
CA THR A 300 3.29 0.16 -17.41
C THR A 300 4.45 1.12 -17.32
N VAL A 301 5.45 0.80 -16.49
CA VAL A 301 6.67 1.59 -16.36
C VAL A 301 7.75 1.05 -17.27
N SER A 302 8.37 1.93 -18.05
CA SER A 302 9.52 1.61 -18.92
C SER A 302 10.58 2.70 -18.78
N GLY A 303 11.71 2.36 -18.19
CA GLY A 303 12.74 3.36 -17.86
C GLY A 303 12.21 4.36 -16.83
N THR A 304 12.08 5.63 -17.21
CA THR A 304 11.50 6.73 -16.39
C THR A 304 10.13 7.18 -16.91
N ALA A 305 9.58 6.47 -17.90
CA ALA A 305 8.26 6.76 -18.46
C ALA A 305 7.21 5.81 -17.88
N ILE A 306 5.98 6.30 -17.81
CA ILE A 306 4.80 5.49 -17.49
C ILE A 306 3.76 5.67 -18.59
N SER A 307 3.07 4.60 -18.97
CA SER A 307 1.94 4.61 -19.89
C SER A 307 0.77 3.87 -19.29
N PHE A 308 -0.45 4.25 -19.65
CA PHE A 308 -1.67 3.75 -19.01
C PHE A 308 -2.53 2.95 -19.97
N GLY A 309 -3.21 1.94 -19.46
CA GLY A 309 -4.27 1.21 -20.13
C GLY A 309 -5.62 1.94 -20.07
N THR A 310 -6.70 1.20 -20.06
CA THR A 310 -8.06 1.74 -19.99
C THR A 310 -8.51 1.86 -18.52
N LYS A 311 -9.14 2.99 -18.17
CA LYS A 311 -9.80 3.19 -16.88
C LYS A 311 -10.91 2.14 -16.67
N VAL A 312 -10.97 1.56 -15.50
CA VAL A 312 -11.99 0.60 -15.07
C VAL A 312 -12.68 1.17 -13.83
N VAL A 313 -14.00 1.19 -13.80
CA VAL A 313 -14.79 1.53 -12.62
C VAL A 313 -14.91 0.28 -11.76
N PHE A 314 -14.52 0.36 -10.47
CA PHE A 314 -14.67 -0.74 -9.53
C PHE A 314 -15.86 -0.57 -8.60
N GLU A 315 -16.40 0.65 -8.48
CA GLU A 315 -17.58 0.97 -7.69
C GLU A 315 -18.39 2.07 -8.37
N GLU A 316 -19.66 1.78 -8.71
CA GLU A 316 -20.59 2.72 -9.38
C GLU A 316 -21.39 3.55 -8.38
N ALA A 317 -20.80 3.83 -7.21
CA ALA A 317 -21.36 4.71 -6.19
C ALA A 317 -20.27 5.61 -5.63
N GLN A 318 -20.64 6.56 -4.78
CA GLN A 318 -19.65 7.43 -4.14
C GLN A 318 -18.68 6.61 -3.29
N THR A 319 -17.39 6.76 -3.59
CA THR A 319 -16.28 6.00 -3.00
C THR A 319 -15.29 6.95 -2.34
N ASP A 320 -15.05 6.78 -1.05
CA ASP A 320 -14.18 7.66 -0.28
C ASP A 320 -13.07 6.85 0.44
N ASN A 321 -12.05 7.55 0.95
CA ASN A 321 -11.01 6.97 1.81
C ASN A 321 -10.36 5.70 1.21
N ILE A 322 -9.91 5.79 -0.03
CA ILE A 322 -9.34 4.68 -0.80
C ILE A 322 -7.93 4.37 -0.30
N SER A 323 -7.64 3.09 -0.07
CA SER A 323 -6.29 2.57 0.13
C SER A 323 -6.11 1.26 -0.64
N ALA A 324 -4.89 0.93 -1.07
CA ALA A 324 -4.63 -0.22 -1.90
C ALA A 324 -3.32 -0.92 -1.53
N THR A 325 -3.28 -2.24 -1.70
CA THR A 325 -2.09 -3.07 -1.54
C THR A 325 -2.09 -4.19 -2.58
N PHE A 326 -0.95 -4.83 -2.77
CA PHE A 326 -0.81 -6.00 -3.64
C PHE A 326 -0.58 -7.26 -2.79
N ASP A 327 -1.46 -8.24 -2.94
CA ASP A 327 -1.34 -9.58 -2.42
C ASP A 327 -0.58 -10.44 -3.44
N SER A 328 0.71 -10.62 -3.23
CA SER A 328 1.58 -11.36 -4.15
C SER A 328 1.32 -12.87 -4.13
N ASN A 329 0.69 -13.41 -3.10
CA ASN A 329 0.31 -14.82 -3.01
C ASN A 329 -0.94 -15.14 -3.84
N ALA A 330 -1.98 -14.32 -3.72
CA ALA A 330 -3.20 -14.47 -4.51
C ALA A 330 -3.10 -13.84 -5.90
N ASN A 331 -2.04 -13.07 -6.18
CA ASN A 331 -1.86 -12.27 -7.39
C ASN A 331 -2.99 -11.28 -7.61
N LYS A 332 -3.33 -10.51 -6.56
CA LYS A 332 -4.45 -9.57 -6.58
C LYS A 332 -4.07 -8.22 -6.00
N VAL A 333 -4.45 -7.16 -6.66
CA VAL A 333 -4.53 -5.83 -6.04
C VAL A 333 -5.82 -5.79 -5.23
N VAL A 334 -5.73 -5.38 -3.97
CA VAL A 334 -6.90 -5.25 -3.09
C VAL A 334 -7.06 -3.79 -2.71
N ILE A 335 -8.24 -3.27 -2.97
CA ILE A 335 -8.63 -1.89 -2.66
C ILE A 335 -9.58 -1.92 -1.47
N ALA A 336 -9.27 -1.16 -0.42
CA ALA A 336 -10.18 -0.89 0.68
C ALA A 336 -10.74 0.52 0.55
N TYR A 337 -12.03 0.68 0.75
CA TYR A 337 -12.71 1.96 0.60
C TYR A 337 -13.96 2.05 1.48
N ARG A 338 -14.44 3.28 1.64
CA ARG A 338 -15.76 3.57 2.16
C ARG A 338 -16.74 3.61 1.01
N ASP A 339 -17.72 2.74 1.03
CA ASP A 339 -18.80 2.66 0.05
C ASP A 339 -19.99 3.52 0.53
N ALA A 340 -20.02 4.78 0.09
CA ALA A 340 -21.10 5.69 0.50
C ALA A 340 -22.44 5.34 -0.15
N GLY A 341 -22.44 4.60 -1.26
CA GLY A 341 -23.63 4.06 -1.90
C GLY A 341 -24.27 2.93 -1.11
N ASN A 342 -23.47 2.23 -0.30
CA ASN A 342 -23.90 1.13 0.56
C ASN A 342 -23.81 1.56 2.04
N SER A 343 -24.59 2.55 2.46
CA SER A 343 -24.67 3.01 3.85
C SER A 343 -23.33 3.43 4.47
N SER A 344 -22.34 3.78 3.67
CA SER A 344 -20.97 4.12 4.08
C SER A 344 -20.20 2.94 4.71
N TYR A 345 -20.52 1.72 4.33
CA TYR A 345 -19.86 0.52 4.81
C TYR A 345 -18.39 0.47 4.39
N GLY A 346 -17.60 -0.19 5.21
CA GLY A 346 -16.22 -0.53 4.85
C GLY A 346 -16.20 -1.70 3.89
N THR A 347 -15.63 -1.51 2.70
CA THR A 347 -15.68 -2.48 1.62
C THR A 347 -14.26 -2.76 1.08
N LEU A 348 -14.00 -4.01 0.73
CA LEU A 348 -12.83 -4.49 0.02
C LEU A 348 -13.22 -4.98 -1.36
N ILE A 349 -12.38 -4.73 -2.36
CA ILE A 349 -12.54 -5.33 -3.68
C ILE A 349 -11.19 -5.85 -4.21
N PRO A 350 -11.05 -7.17 -4.41
CA PRO A 350 -9.90 -7.75 -5.07
C PRO A 350 -9.98 -7.60 -6.58
N GLY A 351 -8.83 -7.36 -7.24
CA GLY A 351 -8.74 -7.29 -8.69
C GLY A 351 -7.47 -7.94 -9.22
N THR A 352 -7.56 -8.61 -10.35
CA THR A 352 -6.43 -9.26 -11.03
C THR A 352 -6.01 -8.46 -12.25
N VAL A 353 -4.74 -8.09 -12.32
CA VAL A 353 -4.16 -7.39 -13.47
C VAL A 353 -3.95 -8.37 -14.62
N SER A 354 -4.36 -7.98 -15.82
CA SER A 354 -4.14 -8.72 -17.05
C SER A 354 -3.71 -7.76 -18.17
N GLY A 355 -2.45 -7.81 -18.54
CA GLY A 355 -1.86 -6.88 -19.50
C GLY A 355 -1.88 -5.43 -18.99
N THR A 356 -2.74 -4.60 -19.55
CA THR A 356 -2.91 -3.18 -19.20
C THR A 356 -4.30 -2.87 -18.62
N THR A 357 -5.03 -3.89 -18.19
CA THR A 357 -6.35 -3.75 -17.55
C THR A 357 -6.39 -4.50 -16.22
N ILE A 358 -7.39 -4.23 -15.40
CA ILE A 358 -7.66 -4.93 -14.15
C ILE A 358 -9.10 -5.44 -14.17
N ASN A 359 -9.30 -6.69 -13.74
CA ASN A 359 -10.61 -7.31 -13.59
C ASN A 359 -10.93 -7.48 -12.12
N PHE A 360 -11.99 -6.85 -11.67
CA PHE A 360 -12.42 -6.90 -10.28
C PHE A 360 -13.33 -8.10 -10.01
N GLU A 361 -13.21 -8.64 -8.80
CA GLU A 361 -14.07 -9.70 -8.26
C GLU A 361 -15.26 -9.08 -7.52
N ALA A 362 -16.07 -9.92 -6.86
CA ALA A 362 -17.13 -9.43 -5.99
C ALA A 362 -16.55 -8.67 -4.79
N ALA A 363 -17.14 -7.53 -4.49
CA ALA A 363 -16.79 -6.74 -3.32
C ALA A 363 -17.17 -7.45 -2.01
N VAL A 364 -16.39 -7.23 -0.96
CA VAL A 364 -16.57 -7.83 0.37
C VAL A 364 -16.72 -6.72 1.40
N VAL A 365 -17.85 -6.67 2.06
CA VAL A 365 -18.08 -5.77 3.20
C VAL A 365 -17.29 -6.28 4.39
N PHE A 366 -16.29 -5.49 4.86
CA PHE A 366 -15.53 -5.82 6.07
C PHE A 366 -16.10 -5.16 7.33
N GLU A 367 -16.89 -4.11 7.16
CA GLU A 367 -17.59 -3.43 8.25
C GLU A 367 -18.98 -3.00 7.78
N SER A 368 -20.01 -3.54 8.44
CA SER A 368 -21.43 -3.26 8.14
C SER A 368 -22.00 -2.06 8.89
N ALA A 369 -21.11 -1.17 9.30
CA ALA A 369 -21.44 0.15 9.83
C ALA A 369 -20.66 1.23 9.06
N SER A 370 -21.00 2.50 9.28
CA SER A 370 -20.27 3.59 8.64
C SER A 370 -18.80 3.57 9.04
N THR A 371 -17.92 3.64 8.05
CA THR A 371 -16.46 3.70 8.23
C THR A 371 -15.87 4.99 7.71
N SER A 372 -14.64 5.28 8.08
CA SER A 372 -13.83 6.31 7.45
C SER A 372 -12.33 6.03 7.64
N SER A 373 -11.48 6.72 6.89
CA SER A 373 -10.03 6.72 7.08
C SER A 373 -9.42 5.32 7.07
N THR A 374 -9.36 4.68 5.90
CA THR A 374 -8.80 3.34 5.72
C THR A 374 -7.30 3.38 5.50
N ALA A 375 -6.58 2.36 5.99
CA ALA A 375 -5.22 2.00 5.59
C ALA A 375 -5.13 0.48 5.46
N ILE A 376 -4.32 0.01 4.52
CA ILE A 376 -4.22 -1.41 4.19
C ILE A 376 -2.75 -1.84 4.11
N ALA A 377 -2.45 -3.05 4.59
CA ALA A 377 -1.13 -3.67 4.46
C ALA A 377 -1.27 -5.16 4.14
N PHE A 378 -0.35 -5.68 3.34
CA PHE A 378 -0.27 -7.10 3.02
C PHE A 378 0.82 -7.77 3.85
N ASP A 379 0.42 -8.79 4.59
CA ASP A 379 1.29 -9.73 5.30
C ASP A 379 1.73 -10.84 4.33
N ASN A 380 2.95 -10.74 3.85
CA ASN A 380 3.53 -11.68 2.91
C ASN A 380 4.10 -12.95 3.58
N VAL A 381 4.04 -13.08 4.89
CA VAL A 381 4.44 -14.28 5.66
C VAL A 381 3.25 -15.22 5.81
N THR A 382 2.12 -14.71 6.26
CA THR A 382 0.90 -15.52 6.46
C THR A 382 -0.13 -15.37 5.35
N ASN A 383 0.16 -14.54 4.33
CA ASN A 383 -0.70 -14.25 3.18
C ASN A 383 -2.06 -13.69 3.60
N LYS A 384 -2.00 -12.63 4.40
CA LYS A 384 -3.18 -11.94 4.93
C LYS A 384 -3.12 -10.45 4.62
N ILE A 385 -4.26 -9.85 4.56
CA ILE A 385 -4.43 -8.41 4.44
C ILE A 385 -4.98 -7.87 5.75
N VAL A 386 -4.38 -6.80 6.25
CA VAL A 386 -4.91 -6.05 7.39
C VAL A 386 -5.45 -4.73 6.90
N VAL A 387 -6.68 -4.43 7.28
CA VAL A 387 -7.30 -3.12 7.09
C VAL A 387 -7.44 -2.45 8.46
N ALA A 388 -6.86 -1.27 8.60
CA ALA A 388 -7.09 -0.40 9.74
C ALA A 388 -8.07 0.70 9.32
N TYR A 389 -9.06 0.98 10.15
CA TYR A 389 -10.11 1.95 9.83
C TYR A 389 -10.69 2.60 11.09
N LYS A 390 -11.39 3.69 10.88
CA LYS A 390 -12.22 4.32 11.90
C LYS A 390 -13.64 3.78 11.77
N ASP A 391 -14.09 3.07 12.80
CA ASP A 391 -15.44 2.52 12.90
C ASP A 391 -16.38 3.60 13.45
N VAL A 392 -17.04 4.31 12.53
CA VAL A 392 -17.96 5.41 12.88
C VAL A 392 -19.21 4.88 13.56
N GLY A 393 -19.65 3.66 13.19
CA GLY A 393 -20.79 2.98 13.79
C GLY A 393 -20.55 2.55 15.23
N ASN A 394 -19.27 2.35 15.62
CA ASN A 394 -18.89 1.96 16.97
C ASN A 394 -18.16 3.11 17.70
N SER A 395 -18.85 4.22 17.93
CA SER A 395 -18.32 5.37 18.68
C SER A 395 -17.01 5.94 18.10
N ASN A 396 -16.77 5.78 16.81
CA ASN A 396 -15.55 6.18 16.10
C ASN A 396 -14.27 5.44 16.58
N TYR A 397 -14.39 4.24 17.12
CA TYR A 397 -13.23 3.47 17.57
C TYR A 397 -12.31 3.14 16.40
N SER A 398 -11.02 3.08 16.71
CA SER A 398 -10.00 2.70 15.72
C SER A 398 -9.83 1.20 15.73
N THR A 399 -10.11 0.58 14.60
CA THR A 399 -10.34 -0.87 14.48
C THR A 399 -9.48 -1.46 13.38
N GLY A 400 -9.07 -2.70 13.55
CA GLY A 400 -8.38 -3.49 12.53
C GLY A 400 -9.11 -4.78 12.24
N VAL A 401 -9.10 -5.22 10.99
CA VAL A 401 -9.66 -6.49 10.55
C VAL A 401 -8.69 -7.21 9.61
N VAL A 402 -8.72 -8.53 9.61
CA VAL A 402 -7.89 -9.38 8.74
C VAL A 402 -8.76 -9.99 7.64
N PHE A 403 -8.28 -9.87 6.41
CA PHE A 403 -8.88 -10.46 5.23
C PHE A 403 -7.89 -11.42 4.57
N GLN A 404 -8.39 -12.56 4.10
CA GLN A 404 -7.67 -13.55 3.32
C GLN A 404 -8.31 -13.66 1.94
N ASN A 405 -7.54 -13.45 0.89
CA ASN A 405 -8.00 -13.75 -0.46
C ASN A 405 -8.13 -15.25 -0.70
N SER A 406 -9.01 -15.61 -1.63
CA SER A 406 -8.93 -16.93 -2.25
C SER A 406 -7.63 -17.03 -3.09
N SER A 407 -6.93 -18.15 -2.95
CA SER A 407 -5.73 -18.44 -3.73
C SER A 407 -5.64 -19.92 -4.05
N VAL A 408 -4.87 -20.26 -5.07
CA VAL A 408 -4.51 -21.66 -5.39
C VAL A 408 -3.01 -21.78 -5.12
N ASN A 409 -2.64 -22.47 -4.06
CA ASN A 409 -1.25 -22.80 -3.79
C ASN A 409 -0.83 -23.93 -4.74
N THR A 410 -0.03 -23.62 -5.73
CA THR A 410 0.52 -24.58 -6.73
C THR A 410 1.90 -25.03 -6.34
#